data_0c7dcb42e7748610a476dffe2395f2e7
#
_entry.id   0c7dcb42e7748610a476dffe2395f2e7
#
_cell.length_a   1.000
_cell.length_b   1.000
_cell.length_c   1.000
_cell.angle_alpha   90.00
_cell.angle_beta   90.00
_cell.angle_gamma   90.00
#
_symmetry.space_group_name_H-M   'P 1'
#
loop_
_entity.id
_entity.type
_entity.pdbx_description
1 polymer ?
#
loop_
_entity_poly.entity_id
_entity_poly.type
_entity_poly.pdbx_seq_one_letter_code
_entity_poly.pdbx_strand_id
1 'polypeptide(L)'
;CLEDIDGEIANKYLASTQLKVRTSRDTIEAFDLSKIANTLIEETGASQETAFEIATEVWKELKKLNVEYLTAPMIREMVNTKLVEYGLEDLRSRYTRLGIPVYNITSLIENGNRDNANMIHNPESIHKHVADEALKQYALLQMLPSHLADAHMSGDIHIHDLEFFAGRPLNCMQHDIRTFIKYGLKVDGTGDHTSVAGAPNHMETLMNHTGEIMLASQQNMSGGQAMSLWNVFVAPFARGRTYEEI
;
A
#
# COMPACT_ATOMS: atom_id res chain seq x y z
N CYS A 1 -5.88 -35.36 18.92
CA CYS A 1 -6.25 -35.36 20.32
C CYS A 1 -5.28 -34.47 21.08
N LEU A 2 -5.81 -33.41 21.68
CA LEU A 2 -5.06 -32.39 22.43
C LEU A 2 -4.81 -32.81 23.91
N GLU A 3 -5.08 -34.05 24.27
CA GLU A 3 -5.02 -34.53 25.65
C GLU A 3 -3.66 -35.08 26.13
N ASP A 4 -2.65 -35.22 25.25
CA ASP A 4 -1.32 -35.71 25.56
C ASP A 4 -0.21 -34.66 25.49
N ILE A 5 -0.55 -33.38 25.53
CA ILE A 5 0.46 -32.32 25.66
C ILE A 5 0.75 -32.20 27.16
N ASP A 6 1.91 -32.72 27.53
CA ASP A 6 2.51 -32.77 28.87
C ASP A 6 2.10 -31.61 29.79
N GLY A 7 1.77 -31.92 31.05
CA GLY A 7 1.42 -30.92 32.07
C GLY A 7 2.46 -29.79 32.23
N GLU A 8 3.70 -30.00 31.76
CA GLU A 8 4.73 -28.98 31.66
C GLU A 8 4.42 -27.87 30.65
N ILE A 9 3.75 -28.19 29.54
CA ILE A 9 3.29 -27.23 28.53
C ILE A 9 2.05 -26.48 29.05
N ALA A 10 1.12 -27.13 29.72
CA ALA A 10 -0.02 -26.52 30.35
C ALA A 10 0.38 -25.56 31.48
N ASN A 11 1.35 -25.88 32.29
CA ASN A 11 1.90 -24.99 33.32
C ASN A 11 2.72 -23.83 32.71
N LYS A 12 3.39 -24.02 31.58
CA LYS A 12 4.01 -22.93 30.79
C LYS A 12 2.95 -22.00 30.19
N TYR A 13 1.80 -22.52 29.77
CA TYR A 13 0.66 -21.72 29.30
C TYR A 13 0.09 -20.83 30.41
N LEU A 14 -0.08 -21.36 31.61
CA LEU A 14 -0.58 -20.60 32.77
C LEU A 14 0.42 -19.54 33.26
N ALA A 15 1.72 -19.75 33.11
CA ALA A 15 2.74 -18.76 33.42
C ALA A 15 2.81 -17.60 32.38
N SER A 16 2.25 -17.78 31.17
CA SER A 16 2.18 -16.76 30.15
C SER A 16 1.11 -15.69 30.41
N THR A 17 0.20 -15.93 31.36
CA THR A 17 -0.90 -15.00 31.70
C THR A 17 -0.46 -13.67 32.35
N GLN A 18 0.83 -13.49 32.62
CA GLN A 18 1.34 -12.21 33.17
C GLN A 18 1.84 -11.23 32.10
N LEU A 19 2.16 -11.70 30.88
CA LEU A 19 2.60 -10.83 29.81
C LEU A 19 1.40 -10.24 29.06
N LYS A 20 1.38 -8.92 28.95
CA LYS A 20 0.34 -8.18 28.22
C LYS A 20 0.85 -7.76 26.88
N VAL A 21 0.00 -7.86 25.85
CA VAL A 21 0.29 -7.46 24.48
C VAL A 21 -0.63 -6.32 24.08
N ARG A 22 -0.04 -5.22 23.66
CA ARG A 22 -0.75 -4.16 22.95
C ARG A 22 -0.86 -4.54 21.49
N THR A 23 -2.08 -4.76 21.04
CA THR A 23 -2.35 -5.17 19.66
C THR A 23 -2.31 -3.97 18.70
N SER A 24 -2.26 -4.24 17.39
CA SER A 24 -2.37 -3.21 16.36
C SER A 24 -3.75 -2.53 16.29
N ARG A 25 -4.73 -3.00 17.08
CA ARG A 25 -6.06 -2.38 17.24
C ARG A 25 -6.18 -1.56 18.53
N ASP A 26 -5.05 -1.22 19.17
CA ASP A 26 -4.98 -0.51 20.45
C ASP A 26 -5.71 -1.19 21.62
N THR A 27 -5.90 -2.50 21.54
CA THR A 27 -6.40 -3.31 22.66
C THR A 27 -5.25 -3.94 23.42
N ILE A 28 -5.45 -4.16 24.74
CA ILE A 28 -4.49 -4.90 25.57
C ILE A 28 -5.08 -6.28 25.83
N GLU A 29 -4.31 -7.29 25.48
CA GLU A 29 -4.69 -8.70 25.62
C GLU A 29 -3.62 -9.48 26.36
N ALA A 30 -3.99 -10.63 26.91
CA ALA A 30 -3.01 -11.59 27.43
C ALA A 30 -2.17 -12.15 26.27
N PHE A 31 -0.89 -12.39 26.53
CA PHE A 31 -0.03 -13.06 25.53
C PHE A 31 -0.55 -14.47 25.27
N ASP A 32 -0.67 -14.82 24.00
CA ASP A 32 -1.10 -16.13 23.53
C ASP A 32 -0.18 -16.61 22.41
N LEU A 33 0.59 -17.66 22.72
CA LEU A 33 1.54 -18.28 21.79
C LEU A 33 0.86 -18.83 20.54
N SER A 34 -0.38 -19.32 20.68
CA SER A 34 -1.13 -19.88 19.55
C SER A 34 -1.41 -18.82 18.48
N LYS A 35 -1.56 -17.54 18.86
CA LYS A 35 -1.73 -16.44 17.91
C LYS A 35 -0.51 -16.27 17.01
N ILE A 36 0.72 -16.44 17.55
CA ILE A 36 1.94 -16.39 16.73
C ILE A 36 1.95 -17.55 15.73
N ALA A 37 1.72 -18.78 16.21
CA ALA A 37 1.72 -19.96 15.35
C ALA A 37 0.65 -19.87 14.26
N ASN A 38 -0.58 -19.50 14.61
CA ASN A 38 -1.68 -19.36 13.65
C ASN A 38 -1.36 -18.30 12.60
N THR A 39 -0.84 -17.12 13.00
CA THR A 39 -0.44 -16.07 12.07
C THR A 39 0.65 -16.53 11.11
N LEU A 40 1.65 -17.29 11.61
CA LEU A 40 2.67 -17.88 10.74
C LEU A 40 2.08 -18.84 9.71
N ILE A 41 1.17 -19.72 10.13
CA ILE A 41 0.49 -20.65 9.21
C ILE A 41 -0.31 -19.88 8.15
N GLU A 42 -1.13 -18.93 8.59
CA GLU A 42 -2.02 -18.16 7.70
C GLU A 42 -1.25 -17.28 6.70
N GLU A 43 -0.24 -16.56 7.17
CA GLU A 43 0.47 -15.59 6.31
C GLU A 43 1.54 -16.25 5.44
N THR A 44 2.14 -17.36 5.88
CA THR A 44 3.30 -17.94 5.18
C THR A 44 3.06 -19.33 4.60
N GLY A 45 2.04 -20.03 5.05
CA GLY A 45 1.81 -21.43 4.72
C GLY A 45 2.76 -22.40 5.44
N ALA A 46 3.37 -21.99 6.56
CA ALA A 46 4.23 -22.83 7.37
C ALA A 46 3.47 -24.07 7.87
N SER A 47 4.21 -25.18 8.06
CA SER A 47 3.66 -26.36 8.73
C SER A 47 3.30 -26.03 10.18
N GLN A 48 2.30 -26.73 10.73
CA GLN A 48 1.91 -26.56 12.13
C GLN A 48 3.09 -26.80 13.08
N GLU A 49 3.90 -27.81 12.81
CA GLU A 49 5.08 -28.15 13.60
C GLU A 49 6.10 -26.99 13.61
N THR A 50 6.51 -26.51 12.43
CA THR A 50 7.43 -25.37 12.30
C THR A 50 6.87 -24.11 12.96
N ALA A 51 5.59 -23.80 12.77
CA ALA A 51 4.99 -22.62 13.34
C ALA A 51 4.97 -22.63 14.88
N PHE A 52 4.65 -23.76 15.49
CA PHE A 52 4.68 -23.91 16.94
C PHE A 52 6.09 -23.94 17.50
N GLU A 53 7.07 -24.52 16.79
CA GLU A 53 8.48 -24.49 17.17
C GLU A 53 8.99 -23.04 17.23
N ILE A 54 8.82 -22.27 16.15
CA ILE A 54 9.20 -20.86 16.09
C ILE A 54 8.49 -20.04 17.17
N ALA A 55 7.17 -20.21 17.33
CA ALA A 55 6.41 -19.50 18.36
C ALA A 55 6.93 -19.80 19.78
N THR A 56 7.32 -21.04 20.03
CA THR A 56 7.89 -21.45 21.32
C THR A 56 9.25 -20.80 21.58
N GLU A 57 10.12 -20.75 20.58
CA GLU A 57 11.43 -20.08 20.70
C GLU A 57 11.28 -18.58 20.93
N VAL A 58 10.37 -17.93 20.18
CA VAL A 58 10.04 -16.50 20.39
C VAL A 58 9.54 -16.27 21.82
N TRP A 59 8.65 -17.11 22.31
CA TRP A 59 8.16 -16.99 23.68
C TRP A 59 9.26 -17.12 24.74
N LYS A 60 10.22 -18.05 24.56
CA LYS A 60 11.38 -18.18 25.45
C LYS A 60 12.21 -16.89 25.51
N GLU A 61 12.39 -16.22 24.39
CA GLU A 61 13.10 -14.93 24.34
C GLU A 61 12.29 -13.79 24.97
N LEU A 62 10.99 -13.70 24.65
CA LEU A 62 10.08 -12.68 25.22
C LEU A 62 10.06 -12.72 26.75
N LYS A 63 10.13 -13.90 27.36
CA LYS A 63 10.19 -14.06 28.82
C LYS A 63 11.45 -13.47 29.48
N LYS A 64 12.53 -13.34 28.71
CA LYS A 64 13.78 -12.75 29.20
C LYS A 64 13.74 -11.22 29.20
N LEU A 65 12.77 -10.61 28.47
CA LEU A 65 12.65 -9.17 28.37
C LEU A 65 12.00 -8.61 29.63
N ASN A 66 12.60 -7.58 30.18
CA ASN A 66 12.04 -6.83 31.31
C ASN A 66 11.23 -5.63 30.76
N VAL A 67 10.08 -5.92 30.13
CA VAL A 67 9.18 -4.93 29.56
C VAL A 67 7.79 -5.05 30.18
N GLU A 68 7.13 -3.93 30.41
CA GLU A 68 5.77 -3.90 30.98
C GLU A 68 4.73 -4.41 29.98
N TYR A 69 4.90 -4.04 28.72
CA TYR A 69 4.01 -4.42 27.61
C TYR A 69 4.83 -4.87 26.40
N LEU A 70 4.38 -5.95 25.77
CA LEU A 70 4.80 -6.33 24.43
C LEU A 70 3.92 -5.62 23.40
N THR A 71 4.47 -5.35 22.24
CA THR A 71 3.67 -4.85 21.10
C THR A 71 3.65 -5.87 19.97
N ALA A 72 2.58 -5.90 19.19
CA ALA A 72 2.49 -6.81 18.05
C ALA A 72 3.65 -6.61 17.03
N PRO A 73 4.09 -5.37 16.70
CA PRO A 73 5.30 -5.17 15.88
C PRO A 73 6.55 -5.81 16.47
N MET A 74 6.81 -5.60 17.77
CA MET A 74 7.98 -6.16 18.45
C MET A 74 8.00 -7.70 18.40
N ILE A 75 6.84 -8.33 18.65
CA ILE A 75 6.71 -9.78 18.56
C ILE A 75 7.02 -10.24 17.13
N ARG A 76 6.50 -9.52 16.11
CA ARG A 76 6.76 -9.85 14.70
C ARG A 76 8.24 -9.74 14.33
N GLU A 77 8.95 -8.74 14.83
CA GLU A 77 10.40 -8.60 14.63
C GLU A 77 11.17 -9.79 15.22
N MET A 78 10.78 -10.25 16.41
CA MET A 78 11.39 -11.42 17.03
C MET A 78 11.08 -12.71 16.27
N VAL A 79 9.86 -12.87 15.75
CA VAL A 79 9.52 -13.98 14.87
C VAL A 79 10.39 -13.95 13.60
N ASN A 80 10.55 -12.81 12.96
CA ASN A 80 11.40 -12.66 11.78
C ASN A 80 12.87 -13.04 12.10
N THR A 81 13.39 -12.63 13.25
CA THR A 81 14.73 -13.00 13.70
C THR A 81 14.87 -14.52 13.84
N LYS A 82 13.89 -15.18 14.44
CA LYS A 82 13.92 -16.65 14.57
C LYS A 82 13.81 -17.37 13.23
N LEU A 83 12.99 -16.86 12.32
CA LEU A 83 12.90 -17.42 10.95
C LEU A 83 14.26 -17.35 10.23
N VAL A 84 15.02 -16.26 10.39
CA VAL A 84 16.39 -16.13 9.86
C VAL A 84 17.34 -17.13 10.54
N GLU A 85 17.31 -17.23 11.88
CA GLU A 85 18.15 -18.16 12.63
C GLU A 85 17.94 -19.63 12.22
N TYR A 86 16.71 -19.98 11.85
CA TYR A 86 16.33 -21.31 11.37
C TYR A 86 16.52 -21.51 9.86
N GLY A 87 17.01 -20.50 9.13
CA GLY A 87 17.22 -20.58 7.68
C GLY A 87 15.92 -20.59 6.86
N LEU A 88 14.81 -20.12 7.44
CA LEU A 88 13.47 -20.13 6.84
C LEU A 88 13.17 -18.81 6.12
N GLU A 89 14.06 -18.43 5.20
CA GLU A 89 14.00 -17.13 4.52
C GLU A 89 12.72 -16.94 3.69
N ASP A 90 12.23 -18.00 3.04
CA ASP A 90 10.98 -17.93 2.26
C ASP A 90 9.76 -17.61 3.14
N LEU A 91 9.73 -18.16 4.36
CA LEU A 91 8.67 -17.84 5.32
C LEU A 91 8.85 -16.43 5.85
N ARG A 92 10.09 -16.02 6.14
CA ARG A 92 10.41 -14.66 6.59
C ARG A 92 9.95 -13.62 5.57
N SER A 93 10.24 -13.81 4.29
CA SER A 93 9.88 -12.86 3.24
C SER A 93 8.36 -12.62 3.14
N ARG A 94 7.56 -13.66 3.42
CA ARG A 94 6.10 -13.56 3.47
C ARG A 94 5.59 -12.94 4.77
N TYR A 95 6.31 -13.17 5.88
CA TYR A 95 5.93 -12.70 7.21
C TYR A 95 6.41 -11.29 7.51
N THR A 96 7.30 -10.74 6.68
CA THR A 96 7.91 -9.44 6.93
C THR A 96 6.88 -8.31 6.89
N ARG A 97 7.14 -7.25 7.67
CA ARG A 97 6.32 -6.05 7.66
C ARG A 97 6.94 -5.02 6.72
N LEU A 98 6.13 -4.46 5.83
CA LEU A 98 6.53 -3.37 4.97
C LEU A 98 6.25 -2.02 5.63
N GLY A 99 7.01 -1.00 5.23
CA GLY A 99 6.83 0.35 5.74
C GLY A 99 8.15 1.11 5.80
N ILE A 100 8.11 2.28 6.45
CA ILE A 100 9.26 3.16 6.60
C ILE A 100 9.61 3.38 8.08
N PRO A 101 10.88 3.64 8.42
CA PRO A 101 11.32 3.93 9.77
C PRO A 101 10.61 5.15 10.38
N VAL A 102 10.38 5.13 11.69
CA VAL A 102 9.77 6.27 12.42
C VAL A 102 10.53 7.57 12.18
N TYR A 103 11.88 7.51 12.17
CA TYR A 103 12.72 8.67 11.88
C TYR A 103 12.38 9.32 10.52
N ASN A 104 12.19 8.51 9.49
CA ASN A 104 11.86 8.99 8.15
C ASN A 104 10.47 9.63 8.10
N ILE A 105 9.48 9.04 8.82
CA ILE A 105 8.14 9.64 8.95
C ILE A 105 8.23 10.99 9.65
N THR A 106 8.98 11.08 10.74
CA THR A 106 9.18 12.34 11.47
C THR A 106 9.81 13.39 10.56
N SER A 107 10.89 13.02 9.86
CA SER A 107 11.56 13.92 8.92
C SER A 107 10.63 14.37 7.77
N LEU A 108 9.81 13.47 7.25
CA LEU A 108 8.83 13.80 6.22
C LEU A 108 7.79 14.82 6.71
N ILE A 109 7.30 14.66 7.94
CA ILE A 109 6.33 15.59 8.55
C ILE A 109 6.94 16.96 8.80
N GLU A 110 8.17 17.01 9.34
CA GLU A 110 8.83 18.24 9.75
C GLU A 110 9.47 19.01 8.57
N ASN A 111 10.05 18.28 7.61
CA ASN A 111 10.89 18.87 6.57
C ASN A 111 10.30 18.74 5.15
N GLY A 112 9.24 17.99 4.98
CA GLY A 112 8.66 17.66 3.67
C GLY A 112 9.47 16.63 2.88
N ASN A 113 8.87 16.19 1.77
CA ASN A 113 9.56 15.31 0.81
C ASN A 113 10.50 16.15 -0.07
N ARG A 114 11.78 15.81 -0.07
CA ARG A 114 12.81 16.43 -0.90
C ARG A 114 13.16 15.65 -2.16
N ASP A 115 12.67 14.42 -2.27
CA ASP A 115 13.01 13.52 -3.37
C ASP A 115 12.22 13.83 -4.65
N ASN A 116 11.09 14.51 -4.51
CA ASN A 116 10.24 14.89 -5.64
C ASN A 116 9.89 16.38 -5.59
N ALA A 117 10.54 17.17 -6.44
CA ALA A 117 10.34 18.62 -6.54
C ALA A 117 8.91 19.03 -7.00
N ASN A 118 8.15 18.08 -7.57
CA ASN A 118 6.77 18.34 -8.02
C ASN A 118 5.74 18.11 -6.91
N MET A 119 6.13 17.56 -5.78
CA MET A 119 5.24 17.33 -4.66
C MET A 119 5.26 18.49 -3.68
N ILE A 120 4.10 19.10 -3.48
CA ILE A 120 3.90 20.13 -2.46
C ILE A 120 3.78 19.44 -1.10
N HIS A 121 4.42 20.01 -0.07
CA HIS A 121 4.30 19.50 1.29
C HIS A 121 2.88 19.79 1.84
N ASN A 122 2.07 18.75 1.93
CA ASN A 122 0.71 18.77 2.47
C ASN A 122 0.34 17.38 3.05
N PRO A 123 -0.79 17.24 3.77
CA PRO A 123 -1.17 15.96 4.36
C PRO A 123 -1.30 14.83 3.35
N GLU A 124 -1.80 15.08 2.15
CA GLU A 124 -1.97 14.09 1.10
C GLU A 124 -0.61 13.58 0.58
N SER A 125 0.36 14.47 0.39
CA SER A 125 1.70 14.07 -0.05
C SER A 125 2.44 13.22 0.99
N ILE A 126 2.18 13.45 2.27
CA ILE A 126 2.72 12.62 3.36
C ILE A 126 2.10 11.22 3.28
N HIS A 127 0.78 11.11 3.16
CA HIS A 127 0.09 9.82 3.01
C HIS A 127 0.57 9.07 1.78
N LYS A 128 0.67 9.78 0.64
CA LYS A 128 1.16 9.20 -0.61
C LYS A 128 2.56 8.63 -0.44
N HIS A 129 3.49 9.39 0.12
CA HIS A 129 4.87 8.93 0.29
C HIS A 129 4.98 7.66 1.16
N VAL A 130 4.22 7.60 2.25
CA VAL A 130 4.18 6.41 3.11
C VAL A 130 3.64 5.19 2.35
N ALA A 131 2.59 5.38 1.56
CA ALA A 131 2.02 4.33 0.73
C ALA A 131 2.99 3.89 -0.38
N ASP A 132 3.62 4.84 -1.07
CA ASP A 132 4.57 4.59 -2.15
C ASP A 132 5.74 3.71 -1.67
N GLU A 133 6.32 4.04 -0.50
CA GLU A 133 7.43 3.25 0.05
C GLU A 133 7.02 1.81 0.39
N ALA A 134 5.83 1.61 0.96
CA ALA A 134 5.32 0.28 1.23
C ALA A 134 5.06 -0.52 -0.05
N LEU A 135 4.50 0.12 -1.09
CA LEU A 135 4.21 -0.52 -2.37
C LEU A 135 5.47 -0.83 -3.18
N LYS A 136 6.49 0.05 -3.16
CA LYS A 136 7.81 -0.26 -3.72
C LYS A 136 8.42 -1.50 -3.10
N GLN A 137 8.46 -1.56 -1.76
CA GLN A 137 8.99 -2.71 -1.05
C GLN A 137 8.23 -3.99 -1.39
N TYR A 138 6.91 -3.92 -1.49
CA TYR A 138 6.09 -5.04 -1.91
C TYR A 138 6.41 -5.50 -3.34
N ALA A 139 6.54 -4.56 -4.27
CA ALA A 139 6.88 -4.87 -5.65
C ALA A 139 8.25 -5.57 -5.75
N LEU A 140 9.27 -5.04 -5.07
CA LEU A 140 10.62 -5.62 -5.05
C LEU A 140 10.66 -7.00 -4.38
N LEU A 141 9.90 -7.20 -3.29
CA LEU A 141 9.98 -8.41 -2.49
C LEU A 141 9.09 -9.55 -3.01
N GLN A 142 7.93 -9.22 -3.59
CA GLN A 142 6.89 -10.22 -3.89
C GLN A 142 6.51 -10.31 -5.37
N MET A 143 6.67 -9.24 -6.14
CA MET A 143 6.16 -9.20 -7.51
C MET A 143 7.25 -9.39 -8.57
N LEU A 144 8.43 -8.83 -8.33
CA LEU A 144 9.54 -8.96 -9.25
C LEU A 144 10.33 -10.25 -8.98
N PRO A 145 10.78 -10.96 -10.03
CA PRO A 145 11.82 -11.95 -9.88
C PRO A 145 13.06 -11.35 -9.21
N SER A 146 13.70 -12.09 -8.29
CA SER A 146 14.81 -11.56 -7.49
C SER A 146 15.93 -10.94 -8.32
N HIS A 147 16.31 -11.56 -9.43
CA HIS A 147 17.36 -11.02 -10.32
C HIS A 147 16.98 -9.67 -10.97
N LEU A 148 15.68 -9.38 -11.20
CA LEU A 148 15.23 -8.08 -11.69
C LEU A 148 15.15 -7.04 -10.58
N ALA A 149 14.74 -7.45 -9.37
CA ALA A 149 14.80 -6.59 -8.20
C ALA A 149 16.25 -6.19 -7.89
N ASP A 150 17.19 -7.15 -7.92
CA ASP A 150 18.63 -6.90 -7.72
C ASP A 150 19.18 -5.97 -8.80
N ALA A 151 18.84 -6.19 -10.06
CA ALA A 151 19.27 -5.34 -11.18
C ALA A 151 18.72 -3.89 -11.06
N HIS A 152 17.49 -3.74 -10.56
CA HIS A 152 16.94 -2.41 -10.27
C HIS A 152 17.66 -1.74 -9.10
N MET A 153 17.93 -2.47 -8.03
CA MET A 153 18.61 -1.96 -6.85
C MET A 153 20.09 -1.62 -7.10
N SER A 154 20.76 -2.37 -8.00
CA SER A 154 22.14 -2.08 -8.42
C SER A 154 22.24 -0.93 -9.42
N GLY A 155 21.12 -0.53 -10.05
CA GLY A 155 21.09 0.49 -11.10
C GLY A 155 21.38 -0.03 -12.51
N ASP A 156 21.48 -1.34 -12.70
CA ASP A 156 21.67 -1.95 -14.04
C ASP A 156 20.44 -1.74 -14.93
N ILE A 157 19.25 -1.71 -14.33
CA ILE A 157 18.01 -1.32 -14.97
C ILE A 157 17.26 -0.31 -14.09
N HIS A 158 16.35 0.47 -14.67
CA HIS A 158 15.43 1.32 -13.95
C HIS A 158 13.99 0.95 -14.27
N ILE A 159 13.21 0.55 -13.24
CA ILE A 159 11.78 0.35 -13.34
C ILE A 159 11.12 1.64 -12.87
N HIS A 160 10.50 2.35 -13.81
CA HIS A 160 9.82 3.62 -13.55
C HIS A 160 8.53 3.40 -12.75
N ASP A 161 8.20 4.32 -11.85
CA ASP A 161 6.97 4.30 -11.06
C ASP A 161 6.72 2.96 -10.34
N LEU A 162 7.76 2.42 -9.70
CA LEU A 162 7.73 1.09 -9.08
C LEU A 162 6.66 0.98 -7.97
N GLU A 163 6.35 2.07 -7.30
CA GLU A 163 5.28 2.18 -6.30
C GLU A 163 3.89 1.90 -6.88
N PHE A 164 3.69 2.19 -8.17
CA PHE A 164 2.44 1.92 -8.86
C PHE A 164 2.37 0.51 -9.47
N PHE A 165 3.49 -0.23 -9.50
CA PHE A 165 3.57 -1.52 -10.15
C PHE A 165 2.54 -2.54 -9.62
N ALA A 166 2.29 -2.52 -8.31
CA ALA A 166 1.31 -3.39 -7.66
C ALA A 166 -0.13 -3.09 -8.09
N GLY A 167 -0.48 -1.82 -8.25
CA GLY A 167 -1.81 -1.37 -8.65
C GLY A 167 -2.10 -1.47 -10.14
N ARG A 168 -1.06 -1.66 -10.96
CA ARG A 168 -1.15 -1.75 -12.43
C ARG A 168 -1.95 -0.62 -13.09
N PRO A 169 -1.76 0.65 -12.70
CA PRO A 169 -2.44 1.76 -13.34
C PRO A 169 -1.91 1.97 -14.75
N LEU A 170 -2.63 2.79 -15.52
CA LEU A 170 -2.09 3.33 -16.76
C LEU A 170 -0.99 4.36 -16.42
N ASN A 171 0.12 4.36 -17.15
CA ASN A 171 1.14 5.38 -16.93
C ASN A 171 0.66 6.73 -17.44
N CYS A 172 0.38 6.84 -18.74
CA CYS A 172 -0.09 8.06 -19.38
C CYS A 172 -1.36 7.80 -20.19
N MET A 173 -2.23 8.80 -20.30
CA MET A 173 -3.51 8.67 -21.00
C MET A 173 -3.73 9.82 -21.98
N GLN A 174 -4.25 9.49 -23.15
CA GLN A 174 -4.81 10.45 -24.09
C GLN A 174 -6.33 10.31 -24.13
N HIS A 175 -7.05 11.39 -23.81
CA HIS A 175 -8.50 11.41 -23.84
C HIS A 175 -9.00 11.76 -25.24
N ASP A 176 -9.91 10.95 -25.75
CA ASP A 176 -10.67 11.27 -26.97
C ASP A 176 -11.93 12.03 -26.57
N ILE A 177 -11.87 13.35 -26.63
CA ILE A 177 -12.97 14.22 -26.22
C ILE A 177 -14.19 14.13 -27.13
N ARG A 178 -14.09 13.56 -28.34
CA ARG A 178 -15.22 13.38 -29.27
C ARG A 178 -16.35 12.58 -28.64
N THR A 179 -16.00 11.58 -27.83
CA THR A 179 -17.00 10.77 -27.12
C THR A 179 -17.84 11.62 -26.16
N PHE A 180 -17.19 12.49 -25.40
CA PHE A 180 -17.88 13.38 -24.44
C PHE A 180 -18.69 14.46 -25.10
N ILE A 181 -18.16 15.01 -26.20
CA ILE A 181 -18.90 16.01 -27.02
C ILE A 181 -20.17 15.39 -27.59
N LYS A 182 -20.11 14.14 -28.02
CA LYS A 182 -21.26 13.49 -28.70
C LYS A 182 -22.27 12.89 -27.73
N TYR A 183 -21.82 12.31 -26.65
CA TYR A 183 -22.67 11.48 -25.75
C TYR A 183 -22.80 12.02 -24.32
N GLY A 184 -22.07 13.09 -24.01
CA GLY A 184 -22.00 13.58 -22.63
C GLY A 184 -21.06 12.80 -21.76
N LEU A 185 -21.14 13.03 -20.46
CA LEU A 185 -20.21 12.50 -19.46
C LEU A 185 -20.86 11.43 -18.60
N LYS A 186 -20.14 10.29 -18.45
CA LYS A 186 -20.37 9.26 -17.45
C LYS A 186 -19.02 8.90 -16.86
N VAL A 187 -18.65 9.50 -15.74
CA VAL A 187 -17.30 9.42 -15.18
C VAL A 187 -16.88 7.99 -14.82
N ASP A 188 -17.80 7.21 -14.27
CA ASP A 188 -17.59 5.79 -13.94
C ASP A 188 -17.84 4.82 -15.10
N GLY A 189 -18.16 5.34 -16.29
CA GLY A 189 -18.52 4.54 -17.47
C GLY A 189 -19.94 3.99 -17.46
N THR A 190 -20.59 3.84 -16.31
CA THR A 190 -21.95 3.31 -16.15
C THR A 190 -22.97 4.38 -15.84
N GLY A 191 -22.59 5.38 -15.05
CA GLY A 191 -23.46 6.44 -14.53
C GLY A 191 -24.23 6.04 -13.28
N ASP A 192 -23.87 4.91 -12.66
CA ASP A 192 -24.56 4.38 -11.47
C ASP A 192 -24.08 5.03 -10.17
N HIS A 193 -22.82 5.46 -10.13
CA HIS A 193 -22.15 5.94 -8.91
C HIS A 193 -21.60 7.36 -9.02
N THR A 194 -21.68 7.98 -10.20
CA THR A 194 -21.17 9.33 -10.45
C THR A 194 -22.17 10.19 -11.19
N SER A 195 -21.89 11.49 -11.25
CA SER A 195 -22.67 12.43 -12.03
C SER A 195 -22.71 12.05 -13.51
N VAL A 196 -23.91 12.12 -14.09
CA VAL A 196 -24.15 11.95 -15.51
C VAL A 196 -24.55 13.32 -16.08
N ALA A 197 -23.90 13.74 -17.16
CA ALA A 197 -24.22 14.96 -17.85
C ALA A 197 -24.44 14.68 -19.35
N GLY A 198 -25.39 15.40 -19.97
CA GLY A 198 -25.65 15.33 -21.39
C GLY A 198 -24.54 15.92 -22.25
N ALA A 199 -24.63 15.80 -23.56
CA ALA A 199 -23.69 16.42 -24.49
C ALA A 199 -23.59 17.93 -24.24
N PRO A 200 -22.38 18.52 -24.24
CA PRO A 200 -22.21 19.94 -23.99
C PRO A 200 -22.70 20.77 -25.16
N ASN A 201 -23.47 21.81 -24.87
CA ASN A 201 -23.94 22.77 -25.88
C ASN A 201 -23.22 24.13 -25.81
N HIS A 202 -22.46 24.33 -24.71
CA HIS A 202 -21.75 25.57 -24.42
C HIS A 202 -20.31 25.29 -24.04
N MET A 203 -19.42 26.25 -24.26
CA MET A 203 -18.00 26.17 -23.93
C MET A 203 -17.77 25.82 -22.45
N GLU A 204 -18.48 26.51 -21.54
CA GLU A 204 -18.37 26.28 -20.10
C GLU A 204 -18.69 24.82 -19.71
N THR A 205 -19.76 24.27 -20.31
CA THR A 205 -20.14 22.88 -20.06
C THR A 205 -19.07 21.92 -20.56
N LEU A 206 -18.50 22.18 -21.74
CA LEU A 206 -17.39 21.38 -22.29
C LEU A 206 -16.14 21.45 -21.38
N MET A 207 -15.82 22.65 -20.90
CA MET A 207 -14.67 22.84 -19.99
C MET A 207 -14.87 22.11 -18.66
N ASN A 208 -16.07 22.18 -18.09
CA ASN A 208 -16.41 21.44 -16.86
C ASN A 208 -16.31 19.93 -17.07
N HIS A 209 -16.88 19.39 -18.16
CA HIS A 209 -16.75 17.96 -18.48
C HIS A 209 -15.29 17.55 -18.63
N THR A 210 -14.48 18.39 -19.26
CA THR A 210 -13.03 18.16 -19.41
C THR A 210 -12.34 18.08 -18.06
N GLY A 211 -12.63 19.02 -17.17
CA GLY A 211 -12.09 19.05 -15.81
C GLY A 211 -12.47 17.80 -15.02
N GLU A 212 -13.74 17.40 -15.06
CA GLU A 212 -14.23 16.19 -14.37
C GLU A 212 -13.55 14.91 -14.88
N ILE A 213 -13.35 14.79 -16.20
CA ILE A 213 -12.66 13.63 -16.79
C ILE A 213 -11.20 13.57 -16.32
N MET A 214 -10.50 14.70 -16.34
CA MET A 214 -9.12 14.76 -15.90
C MET A 214 -8.98 14.40 -14.42
N LEU A 215 -9.84 14.94 -13.57
CA LEU A 215 -9.85 14.64 -12.14
C LEU A 215 -10.18 13.17 -11.84
N ALA A 216 -11.20 12.62 -12.49
CA ALA A 216 -11.58 11.23 -12.32
C ALA A 216 -10.51 10.25 -12.82
N SER A 217 -9.89 10.57 -13.96
CA SER A 217 -8.85 9.71 -14.54
C SER A 217 -7.54 9.74 -13.73
N GLN A 218 -7.27 10.82 -13.00
CA GLN A 218 -6.08 10.94 -12.17
C GLN A 218 -5.93 9.82 -11.15
N GLN A 219 -7.04 9.27 -10.67
CA GLN A 219 -7.05 8.17 -9.69
C GLN A 219 -6.63 6.82 -10.29
N ASN A 220 -6.62 6.70 -11.62
CA ASN A 220 -6.37 5.45 -12.34
C ASN A 220 -5.03 5.44 -13.09
N MET A 221 -4.17 6.43 -12.87
CA MET A 221 -2.92 6.58 -13.60
C MET A 221 -1.81 7.16 -12.74
N SER A 222 -0.57 6.89 -13.13
CA SER A 222 0.63 7.38 -12.44
C SER A 222 1.29 8.58 -13.15
N GLY A 223 1.00 8.79 -14.43
CA GLY A 223 1.67 9.78 -15.27
C GLY A 223 0.77 10.91 -15.76
N GLY A 224 1.11 11.46 -16.91
CA GLY A 224 0.47 12.62 -17.48
C GLY A 224 -0.79 12.32 -18.28
N GLN A 225 -1.68 13.31 -18.37
CA GLN A 225 -2.87 13.28 -19.18
C GLN A 225 -2.75 14.27 -20.34
N ALA A 226 -3.29 13.90 -21.48
CA ALA A 226 -3.34 14.77 -22.65
C ALA A 226 -4.70 14.68 -23.33
N MET A 227 -5.08 15.75 -24.01
CA MET A 227 -6.26 15.81 -24.88
C MET A 227 -5.82 16.07 -26.30
N SER A 228 -5.88 15.05 -27.12
CA SER A 228 -5.48 15.17 -28.52
C SER A 228 -6.43 16.07 -29.30
N LEU A 229 -5.85 16.93 -30.17
CA LEU A 229 -6.60 17.81 -31.06
C LEU A 229 -7.63 18.71 -30.32
N TRP A 230 -7.30 19.09 -29.08
CA TRP A 230 -8.16 19.93 -28.26
C TRP A 230 -8.70 21.17 -28.99
N ASN A 231 -7.81 21.93 -29.62
CA ASN A 231 -8.13 23.13 -30.37
C ASN A 231 -9.14 22.90 -31.53
N VAL A 232 -9.04 21.74 -32.18
CA VAL A 232 -9.93 21.38 -33.30
C VAL A 232 -11.36 21.11 -32.79
N PHE A 233 -11.45 20.31 -31.71
CA PHE A 233 -12.76 19.90 -31.20
C PHE A 233 -13.47 20.97 -30.37
N VAL A 234 -12.72 21.92 -29.82
CA VAL A 234 -13.26 23.06 -29.06
C VAL A 234 -13.67 24.22 -30.00
N ALA A 235 -13.08 24.34 -31.16
CA ALA A 235 -13.34 25.42 -32.10
C ALA A 235 -14.85 25.67 -32.44
N PRO A 236 -15.71 24.63 -32.60
CA PRO A 236 -17.14 24.86 -32.83
C PRO A 236 -17.83 25.59 -31.67
N PHE A 237 -17.39 25.42 -30.46
CA PHE A 237 -17.96 26.06 -29.26
C PHE A 237 -17.51 27.51 -29.09
N ALA A 238 -16.37 27.86 -29.68
CA ALA A 238 -15.82 29.23 -29.69
C ALA A 238 -16.33 30.07 -30.88
N ARG A 239 -16.91 29.44 -31.91
CA ARG A 239 -17.31 30.13 -33.14
C ARG A 239 -18.39 31.16 -32.87
N GLY A 240 -18.12 32.39 -33.28
CA GLY A 240 -19.05 33.51 -33.14
C GLY A 240 -19.07 34.17 -31.76
N ARG A 241 -18.13 33.79 -30.87
CA ARG A 241 -17.95 34.42 -29.57
C ARG A 241 -16.77 35.40 -29.57
N THR A 242 -16.86 36.41 -28.72
CA THR A 242 -15.72 37.30 -28.45
C THR A 242 -14.74 36.61 -27.52
N TYR A 243 -13.51 37.17 -27.41
CA TYR A 243 -12.48 36.67 -26.49
C TYR A 243 -12.95 36.70 -25.03
N GLU A 244 -13.79 37.69 -24.66
CA GLU A 244 -14.33 37.86 -23.31
C GLU A 244 -15.46 36.86 -22.99
N GLU A 245 -16.07 36.23 -24.02
CA GLU A 245 -17.14 35.22 -23.89
C GLU A 245 -16.64 33.78 -23.91
N ILE A 246 -15.32 33.55 -24.06
CA ILE A 246 -14.66 32.23 -24.07
C ILE A 246 -13.89 32.04 -22.78
#